data_e3dc1b039cf231b6c7976617f3f26c3b
#
_entry.id   e3dc1b039cf231b6c7976617f3f26c3b
#
_cell.length_a   1.000
_cell.length_b   1.000
_cell.length_c   1.000
_cell.angle_alpha   90.00
_cell.angle_beta   90.00
_cell.angle_gamma   90.00
#
_symmetry.space_group_name_H-M   'P 1'
#
loop_
_entity.id
_entity.type
_entity.pdbx_description
1 polymer ?
#
loop_
_entity_poly.entity_id
_entity_poly.type
_entity_poly.pdbx_seq_one_letter_code
_entity_poly.pdbx_strand_id
1 'polypeptide(L)'
;MKRLSSELPLEPAGAPAAARSAPGSGVVDFRLDNGLSVVVIPDRRAPVVTHMVWYRNGSADDPQGKSGIAHFLEHLMFKGTKAHPQGEFSLRVAEIGGQENAFTGNDYTAFFQRVAKERLGLMMEFEADRMTGLVLTDEVVAPERDVVLEERRMHCDADPSAQLSEAVQAALFTHHPYGAPIIGWGHEIERLTREDALAYYARFYTPENAILVVAGDAEPEEVRRLAEQHYGKIAPRGAAPERHRPQEPEPVARRLVVVNDEKVEQPSWQRCYLAPSHHTAAPGESEALDVLAHLLGGGQTSLLYRKLVLEDKQAVAVGAYYMGSALDETRFYLYAVPAPGVSLPDLDAAVDRVLRAFVAEGVEAKALERAKTRLVADAIYAQDSQATLARWYGAALATGETIRDVQEWPERVEATSAESVLAAARKWLARRRGVTGFLLPKDEMAA
;
A
#
# COMPACT_ATOMS: atom_id res chain seq x y z
N MET A 1 -29.90 -40.83 -36.77
CA MET A 1 -31.37 -40.64 -36.49
C MET A 1 -31.51 -39.70 -35.30
N LYS A 2 -32.36 -38.70 -35.47
CA LYS A 2 -32.86 -37.69 -34.50
C LYS A 2 -31.89 -36.80 -33.74
N ARG A 3 -31.70 -35.59 -34.28
CA ARG A 3 -31.32 -34.37 -33.58
C ARG A 3 -32.40 -34.02 -32.55
N LEU A 4 -32.00 -33.67 -31.34
CA LEU A 4 -32.81 -32.95 -30.38
C LEU A 4 -32.13 -31.62 -30.10
N SER A 5 -32.61 -30.60 -30.76
CA SER A 5 -32.44 -29.18 -30.44
C SER A 5 -33.39 -28.88 -29.28
N SER A 6 -32.83 -28.46 -28.11
CA SER A 6 -33.61 -27.80 -27.07
C SER A 6 -33.01 -26.39 -26.88
N GLU A 7 -33.65 -25.42 -27.52
CA GLU A 7 -33.48 -24.00 -27.20
C GLU A 7 -34.00 -23.78 -25.79
N LEU A 8 -33.10 -23.29 -24.91
CA LEU A 8 -33.48 -22.70 -23.62
C LEU A 8 -33.93 -21.24 -23.88
N PRO A 9 -35.08 -20.81 -23.35
CA PRO A 9 -35.54 -19.44 -23.50
C PRO A 9 -34.64 -18.49 -22.73
N LEU A 10 -34.14 -17.44 -23.38
CA LEU A 10 -33.56 -16.27 -22.79
C LEU A 10 -34.62 -15.53 -21.98
N GLU A 11 -34.51 -15.50 -20.67
CA GLU A 11 -35.33 -14.62 -19.84
C GLU A 11 -34.98 -13.14 -20.10
N PRO A 12 -35.98 -12.23 -20.03
CA PRO A 12 -35.77 -10.82 -20.34
C PRO A 12 -34.94 -10.13 -19.25
N ALA A 13 -33.92 -9.38 -19.67
CA ALA A 13 -33.17 -8.44 -18.85
C ALA A 13 -34.12 -7.38 -18.27
N GLY A 14 -34.26 -7.33 -16.96
CA GLY A 14 -35.10 -6.29 -16.32
C GLY A 14 -35.35 -6.51 -14.84
N ALA A 15 -34.31 -6.84 -14.03
CA ALA A 15 -34.38 -6.57 -12.62
C ALA A 15 -33.79 -5.16 -12.35
N PRO A 16 -34.43 -4.30 -11.52
CA PRO A 16 -33.84 -3.04 -11.14
C PRO A 16 -32.52 -3.33 -10.40
N ALA A 17 -31.45 -2.62 -10.79
CA ALA A 17 -30.19 -2.69 -10.11
C ALA A 17 -30.44 -2.47 -8.62
N ALA A 18 -30.19 -3.51 -7.80
CA ALA A 18 -30.18 -3.36 -6.35
C ALA A 18 -29.24 -2.19 -6.04
N ALA A 19 -29.71 -1.25 -5.23
CA ALA A 19 -28.89 -0.11 -4.81
C ALA A 19 -27.55 -0.66 -4.30
N ARG A 20 -26.46 -0.33 -5.01
CA ARG A 20 -25.12 -0.77 -4.65
C ARG A 20 -24.77 -0.08 -3.34
N SER A 21 -24.64 -0.81 -2.26
CA SER A 21 -24.16 -0.24 -1.00
C SER A 21 -22.71 0.21 -1.16
N ALA A 22 -22.41 1.41 -0.69
CA ALA A 22 -21.06 1.93 -0.65
C ALA A 22 -20.13 0.98 0.15
N PRO A 23 -18.82 0.92 -0.15
CA PRO A 23 -17.87 0.10 0.60
C PRO A 23 -17.98 0.37 2.10
N GLY A 24 -18.23 -0.66 2.92
CA GLY A 24 -18.39 -0.51 4.36
C GLY A 24 -19.63 0.26 4.78
N SER A 25 -20.76 0.14 4.08
CA SER A 25 -22.04 0.68 4.55
C SER A 25 -22.32 0.12 5.95
N GLY A 26 -22.42 1.02 6.95
CA GLY A 26 -22.51 0.66 8.36
C GLY A 26 -21.22 0.83 9.16
N VAL A 27 -20.16 1.38 8.55
CA VAL A 27 -18.96 1.80 9.30
C VAL A 27 -19.33 2.85 10.33
N VAL A 28 -18.88 2.64 11.55
CA VAL A 28 -19.06 3.57 12.68
C VAL A 28 -17.68 4.01 13.16
N ASP A 29 -17.50 5.30 13.36
CA ASP A 29 -16.29 5.85 13.95
C ASP A 29 -16.58 6.68 15.19
N PHE A 30 -15.60 6.70 16.08
CA PHE A 30 -15.61 7.56 17.27
C PHE A 30 -14.18 7.77 17.77
N ARG A 31 -14.03 8.68 18.71
CA ARG A 31 -12.74 8.97 19.33
C ARG A 31 -12.84 8.82 20.84
N LEU A 32 -11.84 8.20 21.46
CA LEU A 32 -11.73 8.14 22.92
C LEU A 32 -11.19 9.47 23.48
N ASP A 33 -11.40 9.72 24.77
CA ASP A 33 -10.96 10.95 25.45
C ASP A 33 -9.43 11.16 25.39
N ASN A 34 -8.67 10.06 25.33
CA ASN A 34 -7.21 10.10 25.19
C ASN A 34 -6.73 10.30 23.74
N GLY A 35 -7.66 10.50 22.81
CA GLY A 35 -7.34 10.82 21.41
C GLY A 35 -7.24 9.62 20.45
N LEU A 36 -7.39 8.38 20.92
CA LEU A 36 -7.42 7.20 20.03
C LEU A 36 -8.64 7.27 19.10
N SER A 37 -8.40 7.21 17.80
CA SER A 37 -9.46 7.08 16.80
C SER A 37 -9.87 5.61 16.69
N VAL A 38 -11.17 5.34 16.66
CA VAL A 38 -11.71 3.96 16.55
C VAL A 38 -12.65 3.87 15.36
N VAL A 39 -12.47 2.85 14.55
CA VAL A 39 -13.33 2.54 13.39
C VAL A 39 -13.84 1.12 13.52
N VAL A 40 -15.15 0.95 13.42
CA VAL A 40 -15.81 -0.36 13.47
C VAL A 40 -16.48 -0.63 12.13
N ILE A 41 -16.20 -1.79 11.56
CA ILE A 41 -16.74 -2.25 10.28
C ILE A 41 -17.50 -3.55 10.55
N PRO A 42 -18.80 -3.49 10.91
CA PRO A 42 -19.58 -4.68 11.25
C PRO A 42 -19.76 -5.61 10.06
N ASP A 43 -19.43 -6.88 10.26
CA ASP A 43 -19.64 -7.96 9.27
C ASP A 43 -19.92 -9.27 9.99
N ARG A 44 -21.20 -9.67 10.05
CA ARG A 44 -21.68 -10.83 10.80
C ARG A 44 -21.69 -12.14 10.00
N ARG A 45 -21.07 -12.17 8.80
CA ARG A 45 -21.06 -13.39 7.94
C ARG A 45 -20.28 -14.56 8.55
N ALA A 46 -19.33 -14.29 9.43
CA ALA A 46 -18.56 -15.30 10.16
C ALA A 46 -18.24 -14.80 11.58
N PRO A 47 -18.18 -15.68 12.60
CA PRO A 47 -17.95 -15.31 14.00
C PRO A 47 -16.46 -15.01 14.27
N VAL A 48 -15.86 -14.17 13.46
CA VAL A 48 -14.45 -13.76 13.55
C VAL A 48 -14.34 -12.25 13.46
N VAL A 49 -13.27 -11.72 14.03
CA VAL A 49 -12.93 -10.32 13.96
C VAL A 49 -11.48 -10.15 13.53
N THR A 50 -11.23 -9.10 12.75
CA THR A 50 -9.91 -8.56 12.48
C THR A 50 -9.75 -7.29 13.32
N HIS A 51 -8.82 -7.32 14.24
CA HIS A 51 -8.43 -6.22 15.09
C HIS A 51 -7.10 -5.65 14.55
N MET A 52 -7.03 -4.35 14.30
CA MET A 52 -5.81 -3.68 13.79
C MET A 52 -5.54 -2.40 14.56
N VAL A 53 -4.31 -2.22 14.98
CA VAL A 53 -3.83 -0.92 15.51
C VAL A 53 -2.85 -0.34 14.52
N TRP A 54 -3.18 0.84 14.01
CA TRP A 54 -2.37 1.61 13.07
C TRP A 54 -1.75 2.81 13.78
N TYR A 55 -0.47 2.97 13.61
CA TYR A 55 0.23 4.17 14.06
C TYR A 55 0.56 5.03 12.86
N ARG A 56 0.29 6.34 12.96
CA ARG A 56 0.57 7.32 11.91
C ARG A 56 2.05 7.68 11.90
N ASN A 57 2.90 6.70 11.66
CA ASN A 57 4.34 6.82 11.46
C ASN A 57 4.86 5.61 10.68
N GLY A 58 5.76 5.85 9.77
CA GLY A 58 6.41 4.83 8.95
C GLY A 58 7.84 5.22 8.64
N SER A 59 8.43 4.58 7.63
CA SER A 59 9.83 4.82 7.28
C SER A 59 10.13 6.26 6.85
N ALA A 60 9.12 6.99 6.38
CA ALA A 60 9.30 8.41 6.04
C ALA A 60 9.40 9.34 7.27
N ASP A 61 9.14 8.82 8.45
CA ASP A 61 9.31 9.52 9.74
C ASP A 61 10.62 9.15 10.44
N ASP A 62 11.45 8.33 9.79
CA ASP A 62 12.76 7.94 10.32
C ASP A 62 13.67 9.16 10.44
N PRO A 63 14.36 9.34 11.57
CA PRO A 63 15.33 10.41 11.69
C PRO A 63 16.48 10.24 10.68
N GLN A 64 16.99 11.35 10.18
CA GLN A 64 18.10 11.34 9.23
C GLN A 64 19.29 10.53 9.79
N GLY A 65 19.84 9.62 8.99
CA GLY A 65 20.94 8.73 9.37
C GLY A 65 20.50 7.52 10.20
N LYS A 66 19.17 7.28 10.34
CA LYS A 66 18.58 6.16 11.07
C LYS A 66 17.45 5.49 10.29
N SER A 67 17.61 5.39 8.97
CA SER A 67 16.62 4.72 8.13
C SER A 67 16.42 3.27 8.55
N GLY A 68 15.19 2.82 8.50
CA GLY A 68 14.78 1.49 8.94
C GLY A 68 14.40 1.40 10.41
N ILE A 69 14.46 2.51 11.19
CA ILE A 69 14.10 2.46 12.61
C ILE A 69 12.61 2.14 12.81
N ALA A 70 11.72 2.60 11.92
CA ALA A 70 10.30 2.26 11.98
C ALA A 70 10.08 0.75 11.81
N HIS A 71 10.71 0.13 10.81
CA HIS A 71 10.64 -1.30 10.55
C HIS A 71 11.35 -2.11 11.65
N PHE A 72 12.51 -1.66 12.09
CA PHE A 72 13.22 -2.30 13.22
C PHE A 72 12.39 -2.30 14.49
N LEU A 73 11.72 -1.19 14.80
CA LEU A 73 10.81 -1.13 15.95
C LEU A 73 9.60 -2.05 15.78
N GLU A 74 9.07 -2.22 14.56
CA GLU A 74 8.03 -3.22 14.30
C GLU A 74 8.47 -4.60 14.81
N HIS A 75 9.66 -5.07 14.47
CA HIS A 75 10.25 -6.32 14.96
C HIS A 75 10.38 -6.34 16.50
N LEU A 76 10.89 -5.26 17.06
CA LEU A 76 11.11 -5.15 18.50
C LEU A 76 9.81 -5.15 19.31
N MET A 77 8.69 -4.73 18.70
CA MET A 77 7.36 -4.77 19.35
C MET A 77 6.89 -6.18 19.70
N PHE A 78 7.46 -7.23 19.12
CA PHE A 78 7.18 -8.63 19.46
C PHE A 78 8.07 -9.18 20.59
N LYS A 79 8.97 -8.36 21.16
CA LYS A 79 9.95 -8.80 22.17
C LYS A 79 9.43 -8.75 23.60
N GLY A 80 8.18 -8.36 23.79
CA GLY A 80 7.48 -8.43 25.08
C GLY A 80 7.43 -7.11 25.85
N THR A 81 6.66 -7.14 26.90
CA THR A 81 6.37 -6.04 27.81
C THR A 81 6.70 -6.43 29.25
N LYS A 82 6.45 -5.52 30.20
CA LYS A 82 6.55 -5.87 31.64
C LYS A 82 5.50 -6.89 32.08
N ALA A 83 4.30 -6.83 31.52
CA ALA A 83 3.19 -7.71 31.87
C ALA A 83 3.26 -9.04 31.09
N HIS A 84 3.72 -9.00 29.87
CA HIS A 84 3.76 -10.13 28.93
C HIS A 84 5.18 -10.33 28.37
N PRO A 85 5.93 -11.32 28.91
CA PRO A 85 7.27 -11.64 28.41
C PRO A 85 7.31 -11.97 26.91
N GLN A 86 8.52 -11.92 26.36
CA GLN A 86 8.75 -12.24 24.95
C GLN A 86 8.10 -13.58 24.53
N GLY A 87 7.35 -13.55 23.44
CA GLY A 87 6.68 -14.69 22.85
C GLY A 87 5.34 -15.07 23.48
N GLU A 88 4.97 -14.50 24.64
CA GLU A 88 3.69 -14.82 25.28
C GLU A 88 2.50 -14.42 24.43
N PHE A 89 2.51 -13.22 23.85
CA PHE A 89 1.43 -12.74 23.00
C PHE A 89 1.22 -13.69 21.80
N SER A 90 2.29 -13.96 21.05
CA SER A 90 2.24 -14.87 19.90
C SER A 90 1.76 -16.29 20.28
N LEU A 91 2.25 -16.80 21.40
CA LEU A 91 1.79 -18.09 21.92
C LEU A 91 0.29 -18.09 22.24
N ARG A 92 -0.21 -17.03 22.90
CA ARG A 92 -1.63 -16.90 23.23
C ARG A 92 -2.50 -16.79 21.99
N VAL A 93 -2.06 -16.03 20.98
CA VAL A 93 -2.76 -15.93 19.69
C VAL A 93 -2.82 -17.32 19.02
N ALA A 94 -1.72 -18.07 19.00
CA ALA A 94 -1.66 -19.40 18.43
C ALA A 94 -2.55 -20.41 19.20
N GLU A 95 -2.53 -20.41 20.54
CA GLU A 95 -3.35 -21.26 21.40
C GLU A 95 -4.87 -21.13 21.16
N ILE A 96 -5.31 -19.92 20.80
CA ILE A 96 -6.74 -19.66 20.50
C ILE A 96 -7.07 -19.80 19.00
N GLY A 97 -6.13 -20.32 18.20
CA GLY A 97 -6.31 -20.50 16.76
C GLY A 97 -6.34 -19.20 15.97
N GLY A 98 -5.80 -18.13 16.53
CA GLY A 98 -5.68 -16.81 15.88
C GLY A 98 -4.51 -16.71 14.91
N GLN A 99 -4.49 -15.60 14.18
CA GLN A 99 -3.39 -15.18 13.32
C GLN A 99 -2.98 -13.79 13.73
N GLU A 100 -1.68 -13.52 13.75
CA GLU A 100 -1.14 -12.19 13.97
C GLU A 100 -0.03 -11.87 12.95
N ASN A 101 0.15 -10.59 12.68
CA ASN A 101 1.30 -10.08 11.95
C ASN A 101 1.36 -8.55 12.11
N ALA A 102 2.39 -7.95 11.50
CA ALA A 102 2.55 -6.52 11.40
C ALA A 102 3.07 -6.15 10.02
N PHE A 103 3.09 -4.88 9.69
CA PHE A 103 3.74 -4.33 8.51
C PHE A 103 4.03 -2.84 8.68
N THR A 104 5.14 -2.42 8.13
CA THR A 104 5.56 -1.02 8.03
C THR A 104 5.49 -0.55 6.58
N GLY A 105 4.82 0.59 6.36
CA GLY A 105 4.85 1.34 5.11
C GLY A 105 5.68 2.61 5.25
N ASN A 106 5.61 3.47 4.23
CA ASN A 106 6.25 4.78 4.33
C ASN A 106 5.56 5.69 5.37
N ASP A 107 4.22 5.57 5.53
CA ASP A 107 3.40 6.50 6.30
C ASP A 107 2.78 5.92 7.56
N TYR A 108 2.86 4.63 7.74
CA TYR A 108 2.22 3.93 8.85
C TYR A 108 2.97 2.66 9.23
N THR A 109 2.78 2.25 10.49
CA THR A 109 3.08 0.90 10.97
C THR A 109 1.79 0.33 11.57
N ALA A 110 1.44 -0.91 11.25
CA ALA A 110 0.22 -1.53 11.72
C ALA A 110 0.48 -2.93 12.27
N PHE A 111 -0.23 -3.26 13.34
CA PHE A 111 -0.25 -4.59 13.97
C PHE A 111 -1.65 -5.13 13.91
N PHE A 112 -1.81 -6.41 13.61
CA PHE A 112 -3.13 -6.99 13.51
C PHE A 112 -3.23 -8.41 14.02
N GLN A 113 -4.44 -8.74 14.51
CA GLN A 113 -4.82 -10.09 14.87
C GLN A 113 -6.16 -10.42 14.23
N ARG A 114 -6.31 -11.67 13.80
CA ARG A 114 -7.58 -12.24 13.36
C ARG A 114 -7.93 -13.40 14.27
N VAL A 115 -9.04 -13.28 14.99
CA VAL A 115 -9.45 -14.21 16.05
C VAL A 115 -10.95 -14.43 16.04
N ALA A 116 -11.42 -15.46 16.78
CA ALA A 116 -12.84 -15.59 17.12
C ALA A 116 -13.30 -14.34 17.89
N LYS A 117 -14.54 -13.89 17.67
CA LYS A 117 -15.06 -12.61 18.21
C LYS A 117 -14.96 -12.50 19.73
N GLU A 118 -15.13 -13.61 20.45
CA GLU A 118 -15.05 -13.69 21.91
C GLU A 118 -13.64 -13.38 22.44
N ARG A 119 -12.64 -13.34 21.56
CA ARG A 119 -11.24 -13.06 21.89
C ARG A 119 -10.82 -11.61 21.62
N LEU A 120 -11.73 -10.77 21.09
CA LEU A 120 -11.43 -9.36 20.79
C LEU A 120 -10.89 -8.60 22.00
N GLY A 121 -11.54 -8.76 23.19
CA GLY A 121 -11.08 -8.09 24.40
C GLY A 121 -9.65 -8.48 24.81
N LEU A 122 -9.27 -9.75 24.62
CA LEU A 122 -7.92 -10.23 24.89
C LEU A 122 -6.90 -9.58 23.93
N MET A 123 -7.23 -9.43 22.64
CA MET A 123 -6.35 -8.75 21.68
C MET A 123 -6.18 -7.28 22.04
N MET A 124 -7.25 -6.60 22.42
CA MET A 124 -7.18 -5.21 22.88
C MET A 124 -6.35 -5.05 24.16
N GLU A 125 -6.41 -6.00 25.08
CA GLU A 125 -5.58 -6.01 26.29
C GLU A 125 -4.09 -6.06 25.96
N PHE A 126 -3.68 -7.02 25.13
CA PHE A 126 -2.30 -7.20 24.72
C PHE A 126 -1.75 -6.00 23.92
N GLU A 127 -2.55 -5.48 22.97
CA GLU A 127 -2.12 -4.34 22.17
C GLU A 127 -2.06 -3.04 22.97
N ALA A 128 -2.98 -2.84 23.92
CA ALA A 128 -2.96 -1.69 24.81
C ALA A 128 -1.73 -1.74 25.74
N ASP A 129 -1.36 -2.93 26.22
CA ASP A 129 -0.13 -3.13 27.01
C ASP A 129 1.11 -2.89 26.14
N ARG A 130 1.15 -3.43 24.91
CA ARG A 130 2.25 -3.23 23.96
C ARG A 130 2.45 -1.76 23.57
N MET A 131 1.37 -0.97 23.51
CA MET A 131 1.45 0.47 23.21
C MET A 131 2.25 1.26 24.25
N THR A 132 2.34 0.77 25.49
CA THR A 132 2.96 1.53 26.61
C THR A 132 3.99 0.75 27.42
N GLY A 133 3.96 -0.57 27.34
CA GLY A 133 4.68 -1.48 28.21
C GLY A 133 5.94 -2.11 27.64
N LEU A 134 6.35 -1.76 26.40
CA LEU A 134 7.50 -2.37 25.73
C LEU A 134 8.76 -2.30 26.58
N VAL A 135 9.44 -3.44 26.71
CA VAL A 135 10.73 -3.56 27.42
C VAL A 135 11.81 -4.04 26.46
N LEU A 136 12.81 -3.21 26.24
CA LEU A 136 13.97 -3.52 25.41
C LEU A 136 15.25 -3.53 26.25
N THR A 137 16.03 -4.58 26.07
CA THR A 137 17.41 -4.68 26.59
C THR A 137 18.38 -4.85 25.42
N ASP A 138 19.66 -4.61 25.64
CA ASP A 138 20.66 -4.76 24.58
C ASP A 138 20.77 -6.22 24.10
N GLU A 139 20.54 -7.18 25.00
CA GLU A 139 20.50 -8.62 24.68
C GLU A 139 19.36 -9.01 23.72
N VAL A 140 18.29 -8.23 23.69
CA VAL A 140 17.16 -8.43 22.78
C VAL A 140 17.34 -7.64 21.49
N VAL A 141 17.84 -6.42 21.58
CA VAL A 141 17.95 -5.49 20.46
C VAL A 141 19.06 -5.90 19.47
N ALA A 142 20.22 -6.33 19.97
CA ALA A 142 21.34 -6.66 19.10
C ALA A 142 21.07 -7.87 18.18
N PRO A 143 20.55 -9.02 18.67
CA PRO A 143 20.20 -10.14 17.79
C PRO A 143 19.08 -9.79 16.78
N GLU A 144 18.12 -8.96 17.18
CA GLU A 144 17.05 -8.58 16.26
C GLU A 144 17.51 -7.66 15.14
N ARG A 145 18.49 -6.79 15.42
CA ARG A 145 19.16 -6.01 14.38
C ARG A 145 19.83 -6.91 13.35
N ASP A 146 20.47 -7.99 13.78
CA ASP A 146 21.09 -8.96 12.88
C ASP A 146 20.03 -9.70 12.04
N VAL A 147 18.84 -9.97 12.61
CA VAL A 147 17.68 -10.53 11.85
C VAL A 147 17.25 -9.56 10.75
N VAL A 148 17.08 -8.27 11.04
CA VAL A 148 16.69 -7.27 10.03
C VAL A 148 17.77 -7.09 8.96
N LEU A 149 19.04 -7.14 9.32
CA LEU A 149 20.16 -7.13 8.36
C LEU A 149 20.13 -8.36 7.44
N GLU A 150 19.81 -9.54 7.98
CA GLU A 150 19.66 -10.74 7.18
C GLU A 150 18.45 -10.70 6.27
N GLU A 151 17.31 -10.17 6.76
CA GLU A 151 16.13 -9.93 5.95
C GLU A 151 16.45 -8.98 4.78
N ARG A 152 17.15 -7.86 5.03
CA ARG A 152 17.62 -6.96 3.97
C ARG A 152 18.48 -7.69 2.96
N ARG A 153 19.44 -8.51 3.43
CA ARG A 153 20.31 -9.30 2.54
C ARG A 153 19.52 -10.23 1.65
N MET A 154 18.53 -10.93 2.21
CA MET A 154 17.70 -11.89 1.48
C MET A 154 16.75 -11.24 0.48
N HIS A 155 16.10 -10.13 0.86
CA HIS A 155 15.01 -9.55 0.09
C HIS A 155 15.42 -8.35 -0.78
N CYS A 156 16.54 -7.70 -0.45
CA CYS A 156 17.03 -6.53 -1.20
C CYS A 156 18.37 -6.81 -1.87
N ASP A 157 19.41 -7.14 -1.09
CA ASP A 157 20.78 -7.18 -1.61
C ASP A 157 21.04 -8.41 -2.49
N ALA A 158 20.29 -9.51 -2.30
CA ALA A 158 20.42 -10.73 -3.10
C ALA A 158 19.53 -10.76 -4.35
N ASP A 159 18.56 -9.84 -4.47
CA ASP A 159 17.60 -9.75 -5.59
C ASP A 159 17.90 -8.53 -6.49
N PRO A 160 18.41 -8.74 -7.71
CA PRO A 160 18.68 -7.65 -8.65
C PRO A 160 17.43 -6.80 -8.99
N SER A 161 16.23 -7.38 -8.97
CA SER A 161 14.97 -6.63 -9.23
C SER A 161 14.65 -5.69 -8.08
N ALA A 162 14.89 -6.12 -6.83
CA ALA A 162 14.74 -5.28 -5.66
C ALA A 162 15.79 -4.15 -5.65
N GLN A 163 17.04 -4.44 -6.00
CA GLN A 163 18.10 -3.43 -6.14
C GLN A 163 17.75 -2.38 -7.19
N LEU A 164 17.24 -2.79 -8.36
CA LEU A 164 16.78 -1.85 -9.39
C LEU A 164 15.62 -0.98 -8.84
N SER A 165 14.66 -1.59 -8.15
CA SER A 165 13.49 -0.87 -7.61
C SER A 165 13.91 0.14 -6.55
N GLU A 166 14.82 -0.22 -5.65
CA GLU A 166 15.40 0.66 -4.63
C GLU A 166 16.15 1.84 -5.30
N ALA A 167 17.00 1.57 -6.30
CA ALA A 167 17.75 2.60 -7.01
C ALA A 167 16.84 3.55 -7.81
N VAL A 168 15.77 3.04 -8.44
CA VAL A 168 14.78 3.85 -9.14
C VAL A 168 13.99 4.71 -8.17
N GLN A 169 13.61 4.18 -7.01
CA GLN A 169 12.91 4.93 -5.97
C GLN A 169 13.79 6.04 -5.39
N ALA A 170 15.04 5.75 -5.06
CA ALA A 170 16.00 6.75 -4.59
C ALA A 170 16.29 7.84 -5.64
N ALA A 171 16.31 7.48 -6.93
CA ALA A 171 16.42 8.45 -8.01
C ALA A 171 15.14 9.26 -8.24
N LEU A 172 13.96 8.71 -7.94
CA LEU A 172 12.68 9.41 -8.07
C LEU A 172 12.51 10.47 -6.98
N PHE A 173 12.79 10.10 -5.73
CA PHE A 173 12.68 10.95 -4.56
C PHE A 173 14.09 11.37 -4.11
N THR A 174 14.56 12.51 -4.62
CA THR A 174 15.93 12.99 -4.34
C THR A 174 16.03 13.76 -3.03
N HIS A 175 14.92 14.21 -2.51
CA HIS A 175 14.84 15.04 -1.31
C HIS A 175 13.80 14.53 -0.31
N HIS A 176 12.70 13.98 -0.78
CA HIS A 176 11.65 13.43 0.05
C HIS A 176 12.06 12.07 0.66
N PRO A 177 11.73 11.80 1.94
CA PRO A 177 12.14 10.55 2.62
C PRO A 177 11.58 9.26 2.00
N TYR A 178 10.60 9.32 1.10
CA TYR A 178 10.18 8.14 0.32
C TYR A 178 11.29 7.58 -0.58
N GLY A 179 12.40 8.30 -0.76
CA GLY A 179 13.58 7.79 -1.45
C GLY A 179 14.37 6.74 -0.67
N ALA A 180 14.24 6.68 0.66
CA ALA A 180 14.84 5.64 1.47
C ALA A 180 14.01 4.34 1.45
N PRO A 181 14.64 3.15 1.44
CA PRO A 181 13.92 1.90 1.54
C PRO A 181 13.24 1.75 2.91
N ILE A 182 12.07 1.12 2.96
CA ILE A 182 11.31 0.92 4.21
C ILE A 182 12.14 0.13 5.24
N ILE A 183 12.85 -0.89 4.79
CA ILE A 183 13.73 -1.68 5.64
C ILE A 183 14.94 -0.88 6.15
N GLY A 184 15.29 0.22 5.50
CA GLY A 184 16.45 1.06 5.79
C GLY A 184 17.70 0.69 4.98
N TRP A 185 18.70 1.58 4.99
CA TRP A 185 20.01 1.34 4.41
C TRP A 185 20.84 0.46 5.34
N GLY A 186 21.50 -0.59 4.82
CA GLY A 186 22.27 -1.56 5.62
C GLY A 186 23.25 -0.90 6.60
N HIS A 187 24.03 0.08 6.14
CA HIS A 187 25.00 0.78 6.97
C HIS A 187 24.38 1.67 8.08
N GLU A 188 23.11 2.05 7.96
CA GLU A 188 22.37 2.76 8.99
C GLU A 188 21.74 1.79 9.97
N ILE A 189 21.16 0.68 9.49
CA ILE A 189 20.61 -0.40 10.33
C ILE A 189 21.68 -0.94 11.29
N GLU A 190 22.93 -1.16 10.82
CA GLU A 190 24.05 -1.61 11.64
C GLU A 190 24.31 -0.73 12.88
N ARG A 191 23.91 0.55 12.81
CA ARG A 191 24.18 1.56 13.86
C ARG A 191 22.96 1.86 14.72
N LEU A 192 21.80 1.28 14.43
CA LEU A 192 20.59 1.48 15.25
C LEU A 192 20.82 0.94 16.66
N THR A 193 20.44 1.72 17.65
CA THR A 193 20.61 1.42 19.07
C THR A 193 19.27 1.20 19.75
N ARG A 194 19.32 0.63 20.94
CA ARG A 194 18.16 0.53 21.82
C ARG A 194 17.54 1.90 22.13
N GLU A 195 18.40 2.88 22.39
CA GLU A 195 18.02 4.26 22.70
C GLU A 195 17.27 4.89 21.51
N ASP A 196 17.67 4.61 20.28
CA ASP A 196 16.99 5.06 19.07
C ASP A 196 15.60 4.46 18.99
N ALA A 197 15.47 3.15 19.20
CA ALA A 197 14.20 2.44 19.18
C ALA A 197 13.24 2.97 20.28
N LEU A 198 13.74 3.14 21.51
CA LEU A 198 12.95 3.68 22.61
C LEU A 198 12.54 5.14 22.39
N ALA A 199 13.39 5.96 21.79
CA ALA A 199 13.06 7.34 21.45
C ALA A 199 11.95 7.41 20.38
N TYR A 200 12.04 6.57 19.34
CA TYR A 200 11.03 6.46 18.29
C TYR A 200 9.70 5.93 18.85
N TYR A 201 9.74 4.89 19.69
CA TYR A 201 8.59 4.34 20.39
C TYR A 201 7.90 5.39 21.27
N ALA A 202 8.68 6.11 22.09
CA ALA A 202 8.16 7.15 22.97
C ALA A 202 7.48 8.30 22.20
N ARG A 203 7.97 8.60 20.99
CA ARG A 203 7.43 9.67 20.15
C ARG A 203 6.12 9.29 19.47
N PHE A 204 6.02 8.09 18.91
CA PHE A 204 4.97 7.75 17.95
C PHE A 204 3.93 6.77 18.47
N TYR A 205 4.26 5.91 19.46
CA TYR A 205 3.35 4.87 19.93
C TYR A 205 2.49 5.40 21.10
N THR A 206 1.52 6.23 20.73
CA THR A 206 0.63 6.94 21.65
C THR A 206 -0.82 6.85 21.13
N PRO A 207 -1.84 6.92 22.02
CA PRO A 207 -3.24 6.87 21.60
C PRO A 207 -3.61 7.93 20.57
N GLU A 208 -3.09 9.15 20.72
CA GLU A 208 -3.39 10.29 19.84
C GLU A 208 -2.87 10.11 18.42
N ASN A 209 -1.83 9.28 18.26
CA ASN A 209 -1.22 8.95 16.97
C ASN A 209 -1.76 7.64 16.39
N ALA A 210 -2.68 6.97 17.10
CA ALA A 210 -3.14 5.63 16.71
C ALA A 210 -4.58 5.63 16.17
N ILE A 211 -4.86 4.62 15.34
CA ILE A 211 -6.18 4.29 14.83
C ILE A 211 -6.43 2.82 15.14
N LEU A 212 -7.48 2.53 15.89
CA LEU A 212 -7.98 1.18 16.08
C LEU A 212 -9.03 0.88 15.02
N VAL A 213 -8.84 -0.16 14.23
CA VAL A 213 -9.82 -0.65 13.26
C VAL A 213 -10.26 -2.05 13.67
N VAL A 214 -11.56 -2.24 13.86
CA VAL A 214 -12.16 -3.54 14.15
C VAL A 214 -13.15 -3.88 13.03
N ALA A 215 -12.87 -4.94 12.28
CA ALA A 215 -13.74 -5.41 11.21
C ALA A 215 -14.18 -6.84 11.50
N GLY A 216 -15.48 -7.11 11.36
CA GLY A 216 -16.02 -8.45 11.58
C GLY A 216 -17.28 -8.51 12.45
N ASP A 217 -17.52 -9.66 13.08
CA ASP A 217 -18.68 -9.87 13.95
C ASP A 217 -18.49 -9.15 15.29
N ALA A 218 -18.58 -7.82 15.24
CA ALA A 218 -18.43 -6.94 16.40
C ALA A 218 -19.46 -5.81 16.34
N GLU A 219 -20.15 -5.58 17.45
CA GLU A 219 -21.09 -4.47 17.58
C GLU A 219 -20.35 -3.20 17.99
N PRO A 220 -20.65 -2.03 17.40
CA PRO A 220 -19.97 -0.77 17.70
C PRO A 220 -19.94 -0.43 19.20
N GLU A 221 -21.03 -0.65 19.92
CA GLU A 221 -21.11 -0.37 21.37
C GLU A 221 -20.25 -1.34 22.20
N GLU A 222 -20.13 -2.60 21.78
CA GLU A 222 -19.22 -3.55 22.43
C GLU A 222 -17.77 -3.15 22.19
N VAL A 223 -17.41 -2.79 20.95
CA VAL A 223 -16.06 -2.30 20.62
C VAL A 223 -15.73 -1.05 21.40
N ARG A 224 -16.68 -0.10 21.53
CA ARG A 224 -16.51 1.11 22.35
C ARG A 224 -16.19 0.77 23.80
N ARG A 225 -17.00 -0.08 24.42
CA ARG A 225 -16.81 -0.50 25.81
C ARG A 225 -15.46 -1.17 26.03
N LEU A 226 -15.06 -2.06 25.13
CA LEU A 226 -13.77 -2.76 25.21
C LEU A 226 -12.59 -1.77 24.97
N ALA A 227 -12.71 -0.89 24.00
CA ALA A 227 -11.68 0.12 23.71
C ALA A 227 -11.50 1.09 24.90
N GLU A 228 -12.58 1.55 25.53
CA GLU A 228 -12.55 2.36 26.77
C GLU A 228 -11.90 1.58 27.92
N GLN A 229 -12.23 0.29 28.07
CA GLN A 229 -11.71 -0.57 29.14
C GLN A 229 -10.19 -0.77 29.03
N HIS A 230 -9.65 -0.97 27.83
CA HIS A 230 -8.26 -1.34 27.61
C HIS A 230 -7.41 -0.11 27.22
N TYR A 231 -7.76 0.59 26.12
CA TYR A 231 -7.01 1.73 25.61
C TYR A 231 -7.35 3.03 26.35
N GLY A 232 -8.59 3.23 26.78
CA GLY A 232 -9.04 4.46 27.44
C GLY A 232 -8.28 4.80 28.73
N LYS A 233 -7.64 3.80 29.36
CA LYS A 233 -6.79 3.96 30.54
C LYS A 233 -5.40 4.50 30.24
N ILE A 234 -4.98 4.48 28.98
CA ILE A 234 -3.67 4.97 28.56
C ILE A 234 -3.70 6.49 28.59
N ALA A 235 -2.82 7.09 29.39
CA ALA A 235 -2.74 8.53 29.46
C ALA A 235 -2.27 9.12 28.11
N PRO A 236 -2.93 10.19 27.61
CA PRO A 236 -2.46 10.88 26.42
C PRO A 236 -1.11 11.53 26.67
N ARG A 237 -0.28 11.61 25.65
CA ARG A 237 1.04 12.27 25.72
C ARG A 237 1.04 13.69 25.14
N GLY A 238 -0.13 14.19 24.71
CA GLY A 238 -0.34 15.51 24.14
C GLY A 238 -0.90 15.45 22.73
N ALA A 239 -0.52 16.36 21.85
CA ALA A 239 -0.91 16.31 20.45
C ALA A 239 -0.14 15.20 19.70
N ALA A 240 -0.78 14.59 18.71
CA ALA A 240 -0.09 13.67 17.81
C ALA A 240 1.16 14.35 17.20
N PRO A 241 2.27 13.63 17.04
CA PRO A 241 3.49 14.20 16.47
C PRO A 241 3.23 14.81 15.10
N GLU A 242 3.65 16.05 14.89
CA GLU A 242 3.61 16.65 13.56
C GLU A 242 4.64 15.98 12.65
N ARG A 243 4.23 15.74 11.40
CA ARG A 243 5.07 15.18 10.36
C ARG A 243 5.57 16.30 9.46
N HIS A 244 6.82 16.70 9.66
CA HIS A 244 7.48 17.69 8.83
C HIS A 244 8.38 16.96 7.83
N ARG A 245 7.95 16.92 6.57
CA ARG A 245 8.72 16.30 5.50
C ARG A 245 9.08 17.31 4.43
N PRO A 246 10.31 17.30 3.93
CA PRO A 246 10.69 18.12 2.79
C PRO A 246 9.91 17.65 1.55
N GLN A 247 9.37 18.60 0.78
CA GLN A 247 8.71 18.28 -0.48
C GLN A 247 9.72 17.91 -1.56
N GLU A 248 9.36 16.96 -2.42
CA GLU A 248 10.18 16.63 -3.58
C GLU A 248 10.12 17.80 -4.60
N PRO A 249 11.28 18.30 -5.08
CA PRO A 249 11.29 19.36 -6.08
C PRO A 249 10.77 18.86 -7.43
N GLU A 250 10.14 19.75 -8.21
CA GLU A 250 9.65 19.42 -9.56
C GLU A 250 10.78 18.86 -10.42
N PRO A 251 10.65 17.63 -10.95
CA PRO A 251 11.69 17.01 -11.77
C PRO A 251 11.91 17.76 -13.09
N VAL A 252 13.15 18.10 -13.38
CA VAL A 252 13.53 18.86 -14.60
C VAL A 252 14.14 18.01 -15.70
N ALA A 253 14.60 16.79 -15.37
CA ALA A 253 15.35 15.94 -16.30
C ALA A 253 14.84 14.51 -16.32
N ARG A 254 14.92 13.86 -17.48
CA ARG A 254 14.79 12.41 -17.60
C ARG A 254 15.96 11.75 -16.89
N ARG A 255 15.67 10.69 -16.13
CA ARG A 255 16.66 9.89 -15.42
C ARG A 255 16.58 8.43 -15.87
N LEU A 256 17.74 7.78 -15.99
CA LEU A 256 17.89 6.36 -16.32
C LEU A 256 18.77 5.72 -15.27
N VAL A 257 18.31 4.61 -14.72
CA VAL A 257 19.03 3.73 -13.80
C VAL A 257 19.23 2.39 -14.49
N VAL A 258 20.45 1.87 -14.48
CA VAL A 258 20.76 0.57 -15.08
C VAL A 258 21.42 -0.31 -14.02
N VAL A 259 20.89 -1.51 -13.83
CA VAL A 259 21.49 -2.54 -13.00
C VAL A 259 21.82 -3.73 -13.89
N ASN A 260 23.09 -4.16 -13.84
CA ASN A 260 23.58 -5.35 -14.52
C ASN A 260 23.99 -6.37 -13.47
N ASP A 261 23.45 -7.59 -13.54
CA ASP A 261 23.79 -8.66 -12.61
C ASP A 261 23.83 -10.02 -13.29
N GLU A 262 24.73 -10.89 -12.84
CA GLU A 262 24.92 -12.24 -13.40
C GLU A 262 23.74 -13.19 -13.12
N LYS A 263 22.90 -12.90 -12.13
CA LYS A 263 21.70 -13.66 -11.79
C LYS A 263 20.51 -13.34 -12.70
N VAL A 264 20.61 -12.28 -13.50
CA VAL A 264 19.51 -11.86 -14.37
C VAL A 264 19.49 -12.70 -15.64
N GLU A 265 18.49 -13.56 -15.74
CA GLU A 265 18.23 -14.35 -16.96
C GLU A 265 17.27 -13.63 -17.92
N GLN A 266 16.30 -12.92 -17.37
CA GLN A 266 15.26 -12.20 -18.11
C GLN A 266 15.40 -10.70 -17.87
N PRO A 267 15.76 -9.90 -18.89
CA PRO A 267 15.77 -8.44 -18.78
C PRO A 267 14.39 -7.90 -18.38
N SER A 268 14.37 -6.80 -17.63
CA SER A 268 13.12 -6.11 -17.29
C SER A 268 13.25 -4.60 -17.36
N TRP A 269 12.15 -3.97 -17.67
CA TRP A 269 11.98 -2.53 -17.78
C TRP A 269 10.96 -2.04 -16.76
N GLN A 270 11.26 -0.93 -16.12
CA GLN A 270 10.30 -0.21 -15.29
C GLN A 270 10.41 1.29 -15.46
N ARG A 271 9.32 2.01 -15.18
CA ARG A 271 9.33 3.47 -15.11
C ARG A 271 8.40 3.95 -14.01
N CYS A 272 8.96 4.76 -13.12
CA CYS A 272 8.20 5.45 -12.08
C CYS A 272 8.08 6.92 -12.42
N TYR A 273 6.88 7.49 -12.32
CA TYR A 273 6.64 8.91 -12.44
C TYR A 273 6.22 9.47 -11.08
N LEU A 274 6.74 10.64 -10.71
CA LEU A 274 6.26 11.37 -9.55
C LEU A 274 4.84 11.88 -9.85
N ALA A 275 3.89 11.55 -8.99
CA ALA A 275 2.47 11.86 -9.11
C ALA A 275 1.89 12.23 -7.74
N PRO A 276 0.78 13.00 -7.67
CA PRO A 276 0.12 13.27 -6.40
C PRO A 276 -0.45 11.98 -5.83
N SER A 277 -0.65 11.93 -4.51
CA SER A 277 -1.44 10.88 -3.84
C SER A 277 -2.93 11.24 -3.81
N HIS A 278 -3.77 10.36 -3.26
CA HIS A 278 -5.18 10.70 -2.98
C HIS A 278 -5.29 11.92 -2.06
N HIS A 279 -4.36 12.05 -1.11
CA HIS A 279 -4.33 13.17 -0.17
C HIS A 279 -3.84 14.49 -0.79
N THR A 280 -2.88 14.45 -1.71
CA THR A 280 -2.26 15.66 -2.29
C THR A 280 -2.83 16.08 -3.63
N ALA A 281 -3.64 15.23 -4.27
CA ALA A 281 -4.26 15.50 -5.57
C ALA A 281 -5.32 16.59 -5.49
N ALA A 282 -5.48 17.33 -6.59
CA ALA A 282 -6.66 18.17 -6.76
C ALA A 282 -7.93 17.31 -6.91
N PRO A 283 -9.13 17.81 -6.57
CA PRO A 283 -10.36 17.05 -6.66
C PRO A 283 -10.55 16.38 -8.03
N GLY A 284 -10.78 15.07 -8.06
CA GLY A 284 -10.97 14.24 -9.26
C GLY A 284 -9.67 13.85 -9.99
N GLU A 285 -8.51 14.35 -9.57
CA GLU A 285 -7.22 14.05 -10.22
C GLU A 285 -6.70 12.66 -9.82
N SER A 286 -6.87 12.26 -8.58
CA SER A 286 -6.47 10.93 -8.10
C SER A 286 -7.30 9.82 -8.74
N GLU A 287 -8.62 10.00 -8.85
CA GLU A 287 -9.50 9.05 -9.52
C GLU A 287 -9.19 8.95 -11.02
N ALA A 288 -8.80 10.07 -11.64
CA ALA A 288 -8.33 10.05 -13.02
C ALA A 288 -7.03 9.25 -13.18
N LEU A 289 -6.12 9.28 -12.20
CA LEU A 289 -4.91 8.47 -12.17
C LEU A 289 -5.21 6.99 -11.91
N ASP A 290 -6.16 6.65 -11.03
CA ASP A 290 -6.64 5.28 -10.82
C ASP A 290 -7.18 4.68 -12.14
N VAL A 291 -8.07 5.42 -12.81
CA VAL A 291 -8.64 5.01 -14.10
C VAL A 291 -7.57 4.92 -15.17
N LEU A 292 -6.61 5.87 -15.21
CA LEU A 292 -5.51 5.87 -16.16
C LEU A 292 -4.61 4.63 -15.98
N ALA A 293 -4.27 4.27 -14.75
CA ALA A 293 -3.48 3.08 -14.47
C ALA A 293 -4.19 1.82 -14.97
N HIS A 294 -5.49 1.72 -14.72
CA HIS A 294 -6.28 0.58 -15.20
C HIS A 294 -6.38 0.54 -16.72
N LEU A 295 -6.61 1.67 -17.38
CA LEU A 295 -6.64 1.78 -18.84
C LEU A 295 -5.31 1.38 -19.49
N LEU A 296 -4.19 1.81 -18.89
CA LEU A 296 -2.86 1.52 -19.44
C LEU A 296 -2.42 0.08 -19.17
N GLY A 297 -2.63 -0.46 -17.96
CA GLY A 297 -2.04 -1.73 -17.56
C GLY A 297 -2.91 -2.66 -16.71
N GLY A 298 -4.22 -2.40 -16.57
CA GLY A 298 -5.15 -3.21 -15.77
C GLY A 298 -5.56 -4.54 -16.43
N GLY A 299 -4.57 -5.36 -16.83
CA GLY A 299 -4.78 -6.71 -17.37
C GLY A 299 -4.78 -6.79 -18.90
N GLN A 300 -5.22 -7.93 -19.44
CA GLN A 300 -5.07 -8.28 -20.85
C GLN A 300 -5.84 -7.39 -21.84
N THR A 301 -6.86 -6.67 -21.39
CA THR A 301 -7.64 -5.74 -22.21
C THR A 301 -7.12 -4.31 -22.18
N SER A 302 -6.09 -4.05 -21.39
CA SER A 302 -5.45 -2.74 -21.25
C SER A 302 -4.71 -2.31 -22.52
N LEU A 303 -4.46 -1.03 -22.65
CA LEU A 303 -3.85 -0.45 -23.85
C LEU A 303 -2.44 -0.99 -24.11
N LEU A 304 -1.57 -0.94 -23.06
CA LEU A 304 -0.19 -1.41 -23.20
C LEU A 304 -0.13 -2.90 -23.52
N TYR A 305 -0.97 -3.72 -22.88
CA TYR A 305 -0.99 -5.15 -23.16
C TYR A 305 -1.41 -5.43 -24.62
N ARG A 306 -2.49 -4.83 -25.09
CA ARG A 306 -2.95 -5.00 -26.47
C ARG A 306 -1.88 -4.57 -27.47
N LYS A 307 -1.30 -3.38 -27.28
CA LYS A 307 -0.31 -2.83 -28.22
C LYS A 307 1.02 -3.58 -28.17
N LEU A 308 1.62 -3.71 -26.99
CA LEU A 308 2.98 -4.20 -26.86
C LEU A 308 3.09 -5.73 -26.81
N VAL A 309 2.06 -6.42 -26.29
CA VAL A 309 2.09 -7.90 -26.18
C VAL A 309 1.40 -8.55 -27.36
N LEU A 310 0.19 -8.12 -27.72
CA LEU A 310 -0.59 -8.81 -28.75
C LEU A 310 -0.28 -8.33 -30.18
N GLU A 311 -0.24 -7.00 -30.40
CA GLU A 311 -0.07 -6.43 -31.74
C GLU A 311 1.41 -6.35 -32.14
N ASP A 312 2.22 -5.56 -31.44
CA ASP A 312 3.60 -5.24 -31.82
C ASP A 312 4.61 -6.30 -31.35
N LYS A 313 4.23 -7.21 -30.44
CA LYS A 313 5.07 -8.28 -29.87
C LYS A 313 6.42 -7.77 -29.32
N GLN A 314 6.40 -6.59 -28.71
CA GLN A 314 7.58 -5.97 -28.11
C GLN A 314 7.80 -6.44 -26.66
N ALA A 315 6.75 -6.95 -26.00
CA ALA A 315 6.80 -7.40 -24.62
C ALA A 315 6.07 -8.75 -24.46
N VAL A 316 6.42 -9.49 -23.42
CA VAL A 316 5.69 -10.68 -22.96
C VAL A 316 4.79 -10.39 -21.76
N ALA A 317 5.11 -9.33 -21.01
CA ALA A 317 4.31 -8.85 -19.89
C ALA A 317 4.41 -7.33 -19.77
N VAL A 318 3.33 -6.69 -19.36
CA VAL A 318 3.27 -5.26 -19.08
C VAL A 318 2.17 -4.96 -18.06
N GLY A 319 2.37 -3.92 -17.26
CA GLY A 319 1.36 -3.43 -16.32
C GLY A 319 1.57 -1.97 -15.95
N ALA A 320 0.55 -1.42 -15.31
CA ALA A 320 0.56 -0.07 -14.77
C ALA A 320 -0.15 -0.06 -13.42
N TYR A 321 0.38 0.72 -12.47
CA TYR A 321 -0.16 0.89 -11.14
C TYR A 321 -0.04 2.35 -10.70
N TYR A 322 -1.04 2.83 -10.00
CA TYR A 322 -0.99 4.09 -9.29
C TYR A 322 -0.99 3.81 -7.78
N MET A 323 0.02 4.32 -7.10
CA MET A 323 0.22 4.09 -5.66
C MET A 323 -0.42 5.24 -4.86
N GLY A 324 -1.72 5.48 -5.07
CA GLY A 324 -2.43 6.67 -4.57
C GLY A 324 -2.49 6.81 -3.04
N SER A 325 -2.49 5.71 -2.31
CA SER A 325 -2.60 5.68 -0.84
C SER A 325 -1.28 6.08 -0.17
N ALA A 326 -1.01 7.37 -0.11
CA ALA A 326 0.18 7.96 0.51
C ALA A 326 -0.13 9.35 1.07
N LEU A 327 0.62 9.79 2.09
CA LEU A 327 0.45 11.11 2.71
C LEU A 327 0.98 12.23 1.81
N ASP A 328 2.08 11.99 1.11
CA ASP A 328 2.75 12.97 0.26
C ASP A 328 2.66 12.58 -1.22
N GLU A 329 3.34 13.32 -2.11
CA GLU A 329 3.45 12.91 -3.52
C GLU A 329 4.02 11.50 -3.61
N THR A 330 3.46 10.71 -4.50
CA THR A 330 3.71 9.29 -4.67
C THR A 330 4.18 8.97 -6.09
N ARG A 331 3.97 7.74 -6.52
CA ARG A 331 4.42 7.27 -7.83
C ARG A 331 3.31 6.63 -8.66
N PHE A 332 3.38 6.89 -9.96
CA PHE A 332 2.72 6.12 -10.99
C PHE A 332 3.75 5.20 -11.64
N TYR A 333 3.50 3.89 -11.61
CA TYR A 333 4.47 2.86 -11.96
C TYR A 333 4.04 2.11 -13.22
N LEU A 334 4.97 1.96 -14.16
CA LEU A 334 4.85 1.08 -15.33
C LEU A 334 5.94 0.02 -15.27
N TYR A 335 5.63 -1.19 -15.69
CA TYR A 335 6.63 -2.24 -15.89
C TYR A 335 6.39 -2.99 -17.19
N ALA A 336 7.45 -3.56 -17.75
CA ALA A 336 7.37 -4.44 -18.90
C ALA A 336 8.53 -5.44 -18.92
N VAL A 337 8.29 -6.62 -19.49
CA VAL A 337 9.29 -7.64 -19.77
C VAL A 337 9.40 -7.74 -21.29
N PRO A 338 10.60 -7.54 -21.89
CA PRO A 338 10.77 -7.56 -23.34
C PRO A 338 10.48 -8.94 -23.93
N ALA A 339 10.00 -8.97 -25.17
CA ALA A 339 9.94 -10.20 -25.94
C ALA A 339 11.36 -10.64 -26.35
N PRO A 340 11.59 -11.94 -26.61
CA PRO A 340 12.90 -12.42 -27.06
C PRO A 340 13.44 -11.63 -28.25
N GLY A 341 14.66 -11.12 -28.13
CA GLY A 341 15.33 -10.32 -29.15
C GLY A 341 14.97 -8.84 -29.18
N VAL A 342 14.12 -8.35 -28.28
CA VAL A 342 13.80 -6.94 -28.13
C VAL A 342 14.70 -6.32 -27.06
N SER A 343 15.44 -5.28 -27.42
CA SER A 343 16.27 -4.55 -26.47
C SER A 343 15.43 -3.66 -25.52
N LEU A 344 15.95 -3.38 -24.31
CA LEU A 344 15.25 -2.46 -23.39
C LEU A 344 15.10 -1.04 -23.92
N PRO A 345 16.08 -0.46 -24.66
CA PRO A 345 15.88 0.82 -25.35
C PRO A 345 14.75 0.78 -26.40
N ASP A 346 14.62 -0.30 -27.19
CA ASP A 346 13.52 -0.43 -28.13
C ASP A 346 12.17 -0.55 -27.45
N LEU A 347 12.11 -1.32 -26.37
CA LEU A 347 10.90 -1.42 -25.52
C LEU A 347 10.55 -0.08 -24.89
N ASP A 348 11.52 0.67 -24.37
CA ASP A 348 11.34 2.03 -23.82
C ASP A 348 10.74 2.98 -24.88
N ALA A 349 11.29 2.92 -26.11
CA ALA A 349 10.76 3.69 -27.22
C ALA A 349 9.35 3.23 -27.65
N ALA A 350 9.05 1.93 -27.59
CA ALA A 350 7.73 1.41 -27.90
C ALA A 350 6.68 1.86 -26.88
N VAL A 351 6.98 1.79 -25.57
CA VAL A 351 6.12 2.33 -24.50
C VAL A 351 5.83 3.81 -24.77
N ASP A 352 6.86 4.60 -25.07
CA ASP A 352 6.70 6.03 -25.36
C ASP A 352 5.81 6.30 -26.60
N ARG A 353 5.89 5.47 -27.64
CA ARG A 353 5.01 5.58 -28.81
C ARG A 353 3.54 5.37 -28.41
N VAL A 354 3.26 4.33 -27.63
CA VAL A 354 1.91 4.01 -27.17
C VAL A 354 1.36 5.13 -26.28
N LEU A 355 2.14 5.64 -25.32
CA LEU A 355 1.71 6.74 -24.44
C LEU A 355 1.45 8.04 -25.22
N ARG A 356 2.31 8.36 -26.21
CA ARG A 356 2.07 9.54 -27.08
C ARG A 356 0.83 9.38 -27.95
N ALA A 357 0.61 8.21 -28.53
CA ALA A 357 -0.59 7.93 -29.31
C ALA A 357 -1.85 8.05 -28.44
N PHE A 358 -1.84 7.49 -27.23
CA PHE A 358 -2.95 7.61 -26.28
C PHE A 358 -3.30 9.08 -25.98
N VAL A 359 -2.31 9.92 -25.73
CA VAL A 359 -2.52 11.35 -25.48
C VAL A 359 -3.05 12.10 -26.70
N ALA A 360 -2.64 11.69 -27.91
CA ALA A 360 -3.02 12.33 -29.17
C ALA A 360 -4.41 11.89 -29.67
N GLU A 361 -4.70 10.60 -29.58
CA GLU A 361 -5.92 9.98 -30.11
C GLU A 361 -7.09 10.07 -29.13
N GLY A 362 -6.82 10.15 -27.83
CA GLY A 362 -7.82 10.22 -26.79
C GLY A 362 -8.17 8.86 -26.19
N VAL A 363 -9.14 8.87 -25.27
CA VAL A 363 -9.63 7.67 -24.59
C VAL A 363 -10.82 7.10 -25.33
N GLU A 364 -10.76 5.84 -25.71
CA GLU A 364 -11.89 5.12 -26.27
C GLU A 364 -13.02 4.99 -25.22
N ALA A 365 -14.24 5.44 -25.55
CA ALA A 365 -15.36 5.45 -24.59
C ALA A 365 -15.64 4.08 -23.99
N LYS A 366 -15.62 3.00 -24.79
CA LYS A 366 -15.83 1.63 -24.29
C LYS A 366 -14.72 1.15 -23.37
N ALA A 367 -13.46 1.58 -23.59
CA ALA A 367 -12.35 1.26 -22.72
C ALA A 367 -12.45 1.98 -21.39
N LEU A 368 -12.87 3.26 -21.40
CA LEU A 368 -13.13 4.04 -20.20
C LEU A 368 -14.20 3.39 -19.32
N GLU A 369 -15.37 3.07 -19.90
CA GLU A 369 -16.45 2.42 -19.16
C GLU A 369 -16.07 1.06 -18.59
N ARG A 370 -15.31 0.25 -19.34
CA ARG A 370 -14.78 -1.02 -18.80
C ARG A 370 -13.83 -0.81 -17.63
N ALA A 371 -12.95 0.17 -17.72
CA ALA A 371 -11.99 0.48 -16.65
C ALA A 371 -12.70 0.90 -15.36
N LYS A 372 -13.66 1.82 -15.47
CA LYS A 372 -14.50 2.28 -14.35
C LYS A 372 -15.30 1.13 -13.73
N THR A 373 -16.01 0.37 -14.56
CA THR A 373 -16.79 -0.80 -14.10
C THR A 373 -15.92 -1.81 -13.37
N ARG A 374 -14.69 -2.06 -13.86
CA ARG A 374 -13.79 -3.00 -13.21
C ARG A 374 -13.28 -2.50 -11.87
N LEU A 375 -12.85 -1.25 -11.80
CA LEU A 375 -12.39 -0.63 -10.55
C LEU A 375 -13.48 -0.65 -9.47
N VAL A 376 -14.71 -0.27 -9.84
CA VAL A 376 -15.85 -0.31 -8.92
C VAL A 376 -16.20 -1.74 -8.51
N ALA A 377 -16.14 -2.70 -9.45
CA ALA A 377 -16.36 -4.11 -9.12
C ALA A 377 -15.29 -4.66 -8.15
N ASP A 378 -14.02 -4.32 -8.35
CA ASP A 378 -12.93 -4.72 -7.46
C ASP A 378 -13.13 -4.14 -6.04
N ALA A 379 -13.61 -2.89 -5.92
CA ALA A 379 -13.98 -2.30 -4.63
C ALA A 379 -15.17 -3.00 -3.96
N ILE A 380 -16.15 -3.46 -4.74
CA ILE A 380 -17.27 -4.25 -4.22
C ILE A 380 -16.76 -5.62 -3.74
N TYR A 381 -15.92 -6.31 -4.51
CA TYR A 381 -15.34 -7.59 -4.09
C TYR A 381 -14.44 -7.48 -2.86
N ALA A 382 -13.77 -6.35 -2.67
CA ALA A 382 -12.97 -6.10 -1.47
C ALA A 382 -13.81 -6.17 -0.18
N GLN A 383 -15.13 -5.91 -0.26
CA GLN A 383 -16.06 -6.03 0.87
C GLN A 383 -16.25 -7.47 1.37
N ASP A 384 -15.89 -8.46 0.56
CA ASP A 384 -15.96 -9.87 0.97
C ASP A 384 -14.88 -10.27 1.97
N SER A 385 -13.85 -9.44 2.15
CA SER A 385 -12.76 -9.67 3.08
C SER A 385 -12.70 -8.61 4.17
N GLN A 386 -13.01 -9.00 5.40
CA GLN A 386 -12.90 -8.14 6.59
C GLN A 386 -11.49 -7.56 6.74
N ALA A 387 -10.46 -8.38 6.51
CA ALA A 387 -9.07 -7.94 6.60
C ALA A 387 -8.70 -6.92 5.51
N THR A 388 -9.23 -7.07 4.30
CA THR A 388 -9.04 -6.12 3.20
C THR A 388 -9.68 -4.78 3.51
N LEU A 389 -10.92 -4.78 4.02
CA LEU A 389 -11.60 -3.56 4.45
C LEU A 389 -10.86 -2.87 5.59
N ALA A 390 -10.45 -3.62 6.62
CA ALA A 390 -9.70 -3.07 7.75
C ALA A 390 -8.39 -2.41 7.29
N ARG A 391 -7.69 -3.03 6.33
CA ARG A 391 -6.48 -2.46 5.73
C ARG A 391 -6.77 -1.21 4.90
N TRP A 392 -7.82 -1.23 4.10
CA TRP A 392 -8.18 -0.09 3.25
C TRP A 392 -8.52 1.15 4.09
N TYR A 393 -9.43 1.01 5.07
CA TYR A 393 -9.77 2.12 5.96
C TYR A 393 -8.58 2.57 6.81
N GLY A 394 -7.81 1.63 7.35
CA GLY A 394 -6.63 1.95 8.15
C GLY A 394 -5.57 2.72 7.37
N ALA A 395 -5.25 2.29 6.15
CA ALA A 395 -4.29 2.97 5.29
C ALA A 395 -4.79 4.37 4.89
N ALA A 396 -6.04 4.50 4.43
CA ALA A 396 -6.64 5.77 4.05
C ALA A 396 -6.58 6.79 5.22
N LEU A 397 -7.04 6.39 6.41
CA LEU A 397 -7.01 7.26 7.59
C LEU A 397 -5.60 7.58 8.09
N ALA A 398 -4.63 6.68 7.88
CA ALA A 398 -3.23 6.92 8.24
C ALA A 398 -2.53 7.88 7.27
N THR A 399 -3.02 7.98 6.04
CA THR A 399 -2.50 8.85 4.96
C THR A 399 -3.31 10.12 4.75
N GLY A 400 -4.21 10.48 5.69
CA GLY A 400 -4.91 11.76 5.69
C GLY A 400 -6.25 11.79 4.99
N GLU A 401 -6.72 10.67 4.43
CA GLU A 401 -8.07 10.52 3.91
C GLU A 401 -9.09 10.34 5.05
N THR A 402 -10.37 10.48 4.74
CA THR A 402 -11.49 10.27 5.67
C THR A 402 -12.26 9.00 5.32
N ILE A 403 -13.13 8.54 6.24
CA ILE A 403 -14.07 7.44 5.97
C ILE A 403 -14.94 7.76 4.75
N ARG A 404 -15.36 9.01 4.62
CA ARG A 404 -16.17 9.48 3.51
C ARG A 404 -15.42 9.37 2.18
N ASP A 405 -14.13 9.68 2.15
CA ASP A 405 -13.32 9.55 0.94
C ASP A 405 -13.28 8.11 0.44
N VAL A 406 -13.12 7.14 1.35
CA VAL A 406 -13.19 5.71 1.01
C VAL A 406 -14.56 5.31 0.48
N GLN A 407 -15.63 5.77 1.14
CA GLN A 407 -17.00 5.40 0.78
C GLN A 407 -17.45 6.00 -0.55
N GLU A 408 -17.07 7.23 -0.84
CA GLU A 408 -17.44 7.95 -2.08
C GLU A 408 -16.49 7.67 -3.26
N TRP A 409 -15.37 6.98 -3.05
CA TRP A 409 -14.41 6.69 -4.10
C TRP A 409 -15.04 6.00 -5.33
N PRO A 410 -15.91 4.98 -5.20
CA PRO A 410 -16.57 4.37 -6.37
C PRO A 410 -17.39 5.37 -7.21
N GLU A 411 -18.12 6.27 -6.56
CA GLU A 411 -18.92 7.29 -7.24
C GLU A 411 -18.03 8.30 -7.95
N ARG A 412 -16.90 8.68 -7.34
CA ARG A 412 -15.91 9.58 -7.96
C ARG A 412 -15.22 8.93 -9.16
N VAL A 413 -14.93 7.62 -9.09
CA VAL A 413 -14.41 6.85 -10.24
C VAL A 413 -15.45 6.80 -11.35
N GLU A 414 -16.72 6.56 -11.04
CA GLU A 414 -17.81 6.57 -12.05
C GLU A 414 -17.97 7.94 -12.72
N ALA A 415 -17.75 9.03 -11.99
CA ALA A 415 -17.82 10.40 -12.50
C ALA A 415 -16.59 10.81 -13.33
N THR A 416 -15.52 10.02 -13.34
CA THR A 416 -14.28 10.35 -14.08
C THR A 416 -14.52 10.42 -15.57
N SER A 417 -14.13 11.55 -16.21
CA SER A 417 -14.29 11.79 -17.64
C SER A 417 -13.04 11.42 -18.45
N ALA A 418 -13.20 11.26 -19.76
CA ALA A 418 -12.08 11.04 -20.69
C ALA A 418 -11.12 12.24 -20.68
N GLU A 419 -11.63 13.46 -20.55
CA GLU A 419 -10.84 14.69 -20.49
C GLU A 419 -9.98 14.73 -19.25
N SER A 420 -10.49 14.35 -18.07
CA SER A 420 -9.72 14.33 -16.82
C SER A 420 -8.61 13.28 -16.86
N VAL A 421 -8.87 12.09 -17.43
CA VAL A 421 -7.86 11.05 -17.65
C VAL A 421 -6.75 11.53 -18.58
N LEU A 422 -7.09 12.18 -19.69
CA LEU A 422 -6.10 12.74 -20.61
C LEU A 422 -5.30 13.90 -20.00
N ALA A 423 -5.96 14.75 -19.22
CA ALA A 423 -5.29 15.81 -18.48
C ALA A 423 -4.28 15.25 -17.48
N ALA A 424 -4.67 14.23 -16.71
CA ALA A 424 -3.77 13.52 -15.79
C ALA A 424 -2.59 12.87 -16.53
N ALA A 425 -2.83 12.19 -17.67
CA ALA A 425 -1.78 11.59 -18.48
C ALA A 425 -0.77 12.63 -18.99
N ARG A 426 -1.26 13.77 -19.52
CA ARG A 426 -0.39 14.87 -20.02
C ARG A 426 0.45 15.50 -18.93
N LYS A 427 -0.14 15.71 -17.76
CA LYS A 427 0.50 16.37 -16.62
C LYS A 427 1.52 15.46 -15.95
N TRP A 428 1.13 14.23 -15.63
CA TRP A 428 1.89 13.38 -14.73
C TRP A 428 2.79 12.36 -15.43
N LEU A 429 2.47 11.91 -16.65
CA LEU A 429 3.31 10.99 -17.40
C LEU A 429 4.31 11.70 -18.33
N ALA A 430 4.60 12.97 -18.09
CA ALA A 430 5.65 13.68 -18.79
C ALA A 430 7.01 13.06 -18.48
N ARG A 431 7.81 12.77 -19.52
CA ARG A 431 9.04 11.98 -19.40
C ARG A 431 10.08 12.57 -18.43
N ARG A 432 10.12 13.89 -18.26
CA ARG A 432 10.98 14.56 -17.27
C ARG A 432 10.63 14.21 -15.82
N ARG A 433 9.37 13.87 -15.54
CA ARG A 433 8.90 13.47 -14.21
C ARG A 433 9.24 12.03 -13.85
N GLY A 434 9.74 11.25 -14.81
CA GLY A 434 9.98 9.82 -14.66
C GLY A 434 11.44 9.46 -14.47
N VAL A 435 11.64 8.34 -13.77
CA VAL A 435 12.88 7.58 -13.74
C VAL A 435 12.62 6.24 -14.42
N THR A 436 13.40 5.94 -15.45
CA THR A 436 13.38 4.63 -16.13
C THR A 436 14.42 3.73 -15.50
N GLY A 437 14.09 2.49 -15.21
CA GLY A 437 14.98 1.45 -14.72
C GLY A 437 15.15 0.33 -15.76
N PHE A 438 16.37 -0.08 -16.00
CA PHE A 438 16.74 -1.24 -16.81
C PHE A 438 17.45 -2.27 -15.94
N LEU A 439 16.95 -3.50 -15.96
CA LEU A 439 17.62 -4.64 -15.38
C LEU A 439 18.15 -5.51 -16.52
N LEU A 440 19.43 -5.77 -16.54
CA LEU A 440 20.10 -6.45 -17.64
C LEU A 440 21.01 -7.58 -17.11
N PRO A 441 21.22 -8.66 -17.90
CA PRO A 441 22.33 -9.57 -17.68
C PRO A 441 23.68 -8.84 -17.63
N LYS A 442 24.65 -9.42 -16.93
CA LYS A 442 25.95 -8.79 -16.66
C LYS A 442 26.68 -8.28 -17.91
N ASP A 443 26.60 -9.01 -18.99
CA ASP A 443 27.37 -8.76 -20.21
C ASP A 443 26.60 -7.92 -21.25
N GLU A 444 25.36 -7.51 -20.95
CA GLU A 444 24.59 -6.63 -21.84
C GLU A 444 24.79 -5.16 -21.48
N MET A 445 25.14 -4.37 -22.48
CA MET A 445 25.19 -2.91 -22.34
C MET A 445 23.83 -2.30 -22.66
N ALA A 446 23.42 -1.32 -21.87
CA ALA A 446 22.30 -0.43 -22.21
C ALA A 446 22.79 0.51 -23.32
N ALA A 447 22.73 0.08 -24.57
CA ALA A 447 23.19 0.84 -25.74
C ALA A 447 22.28 2.05 -26.02
#